data_143dfcaa29700ce47a93b00dde4b789e
#
_entry.id   143dfcaa29700ce47a93b00dde4b789e
#
_cell.length_a   1.000
_cell.length_b   1.000
_cell.length_c   1.000
_cell.angle_alpha   90.00
_cell.angle_beta   90.00
_cell.angle_gamma   90.00
#
_symmetry.space_group_name_H-M   'P 1'
#
loop_
_entity.id
_entity.type
_entity.pdbx_description
1 polymer ?
#
loop_
_entity_poly.entity_id
_entity_poly.type
_entity_poly.pdbx_seq_one_letter_code
_entity_poly.pdbx_strand_id
1 'polypeptide(L)' 'MIDPTLELLINKIAERRKDILSSIADGSAKDYAHYQSAVGYIRACDTVQGIIADIVDRMENSDE' A
#
# COMPACT_ATOMS: atom_id res chain seq x y z
N MET A 1 17.47 -11.30 2.31
CA MET A 1 17.44 -10.36 1.17
C MET A 1 16.09 -10.47 0.47
N ILE A 2 15.46 -9.36 0.18
CA ILE A 2 14.14 -9.33 -0.48
C ILE A 2 14.34 -9.44 -2.00
N ASP A 3 13.41 -10.14 -2.63
CA ASP A 3 13.36 -10.24 -4.09
C ASP A 3 13.16 -8.85 -4.71
N PRO A 4 13.95 -8.46 -5.73
CA PRO A 4 13.80 -7.14 -6.36
C PRO A 4 12.39 -6.87 -6.91
N THR A 5 11.69 -7.89 -7.38
CA THR A 5 10.33 -7.74 -7.88
C THR A 5 9.37 -7.39 -6.74
N LEU A 6 9.51 -8.06 -5.59
CA LEU A 6 8.70 -7.74 -4.41
C LEU A 6 9.01 -6.36 -3.88
N GLU A 7 10.30 -5.97 -3.89
CA GLU A 7 10.69 -4.63 -3.47
C GLU A 7 10.06 -3.56 -4.36
N LEU A 8 10.07 -3.78 -5.67
CA LEU A 8 9.44 -2.87 -6.61
C LEU A 8 7.94 -2.77 -6.34
N LEU A 9 7.28 -3.89 -6.09
CA LEU A 9 5.85 -3.91 -5.80
C LEU A 9 5.54 -3.12 -4.54
N ILE A 10 6.31 -3.33 -3.47
CA ILE A 10 6.15 -2.61 -2.22
C ILE A 10 6.27 -1.11 -2.46
N ASN A 11 7.27 -0.68 -3.21
CA ASN A 11 7.51 0.73 -3.49
C ASN A 11 6.39 1.34 -4.34
N LYS A 12 5.87 0.59 -5.31
CA LYS A 12 4.77 1.08 -6.14
C LYS A 12 3.48 1.24 -5.35
N ILE A 13 3.20 0.33 -4.44
CA ILE A 13 2.02 0.43 -3.57
C ILE A 13 2.16 1.64 -2.64
N ALA A 14 3.35 1.83 -2.05
CA ALA A 14 3.61 2.97 -1.16
C ALA A 14 3.48 4.29 -1.90
N GLU A 15 3.97 4.36 -3.13
CA GLU A 15 3.86 5.54 -3.98
C GLU A 15 2.40 5.87 -4.28
N ARG A 16 1.61 4.86 -4.62
CA ARG A 16 0.19 5.03 -4.90
C ARG A 16 -0.57 5.52 -3.66
N ARG A 17 -0.26 4.95 -2.51
CA ARG A 17 -0.85 5.36 -1.24
C ARG A 17 -0.56 6.83 -0.96
N LYS A 18 0.69 7.24 -1.16
CA LYS A 18 1.12 8.62 -0.95
C LYS A 18 0.36 9.57 -1.87
N ASP A 19 0.18 9.21 -3.14
CA ASP A 19 -0.54 10.04 -4.10
C ASP A 19 -1.99 10.26 -3.66
N ILE A 20 -2.63 9.22 -3.16
CA ILE A 20 -4.02 9.32 -2.70
C ILE A 20 -4.12 10.18 -1.46
N LEU A 21 -3.18 10.04 -0.52
CA LEU A 21 -3.14 10.89 0.68
C LEU A 21 -2.95 12.35 0.31
N SER A 22 -2.05 12.63 -0.65
CA SER A 22 -1.82 14.00 -1.11
C SER A 22 -3.07 14.60 -1.75
N SER A 23 -3.78 13.79 -2.50
CA SER A 23 -5.02 14.20 -3.15
C SER A 23 -6.09 14.60 -2.12
N ILE A 24 -6.20 13.84 -1.03
CA ILE A 24 -7.12 14.19 0.06
C ILE A 24 -6.66 15.47 0.76
N ALA A 25 -5.37 15.57 1.05
CA ALA A 25 -4.82 16.69 1.81
C ALA A 25 -4.94 18.02 1.07
N ASP A 26 -4.90 18.01 -0.27
CA ASP A 26 -5.00 19.25 -1.04
C ASP A 26 -6.45 19.64 -1.38
N GLY A 27 -7.41 18.89 -0.84
CA GLY A 27 -8.82 19.23 -1.00
C GLY A 27 -9.45 18.78 -2.29
N SER A 28 -8.82 17.88 -3.04
CA SER A 28 -9.39 17.43 -4.30
C SER A 28 -10.53 16.42 -4.14
N ALA A 29 -10.81 15.96 -2.92
CA ALA A 29 -12.00 15.15 -2.67
C ALA A 29 -13.24 16.02 -2.81
N LYS A 30 -14.11 15.68 -3.76
CA LYS A 30 -15.26 16.52 -4.13
C LYS A 30 -16.44 16.38 -3.20
N ASP A 31 -16.60 15.22 -2.57
CA ASP A 31 -17.71 14.95 -1.67
C ASP A 31 -17.34 13.83 -0.70
N TYR A 32 -18.25 13.53 0.21
CA TYR A 32 -18.02 12.52 1.22
C TYR A 32 -17.82 11.12 0.63
N ALA A 33 -18.58 10.78 -0.41
CA ALA A 33 -18.45 9.49 -1.08
C ALA A 33 -17.07 9.32 -1.69
N HIS A 34 -16.55 10.37 -2.32
CA HIS A 34 -15.20 10.37 -2.88
C HIS A 34 -14.16 10.20 -1.77
N TYR A 35 -14.33 10.92 -0.67
CA TYR A 35 -13.45 10.79 0.48
C TYR A 35 -13.46 9.36 1.04
N GLN A 36 -14.65 8.77 1.19
CA GLN A 36 -14.79 7.40 1.69
C GLN A 36 -14.10 6.39 0.78
N SER A 37 -14.23 6.58 -0.54
CA SER A 37 -13.55 5.72 -1.52
C SER A 37 -12.03 5.80 -1.36
N ALA A 38 -11.50 7.00 -1.17
CA ALA A 38 -10.07 7.21 -0.98
C ALA A 38 -9.58 6.54 0.29
N VAL A 39 -10.32 6.67 1.39
CA VAL A 39 -9.98 6.01 2.66
C VAL A 39 -9.97 4.50 2.49
N GLY A 40 -10.96 3.94 1.79
CA GLY A 40 -11.02 2.51 1.51
C GLY A 40 -9.83 2.05 0.70
N TYR A 41 -9.42 2.83 -0.28
CA TYR A 41 -8.25 2.52 -1.10
C TYR A 41 -6.98 2.49 -0.25
N ILE A 42 -6.81 3.47 0.65
CA ILE A 42 -5.65 3.53 1.53
C ILE A 42 -5.62 2.30 2.44
N ARG A 43 -6.76 1.91 2.99
CA ARG A 43 -6.86 0.72 3.83
C ARG A 43 -6.50 -0.54 3.05
N ALA A 44 -6.92 -0.63 1.79
CA ALA A 44 -6.56 -1.75 0.93
C ALA A 44 -5.06 -1.79 0.68
N CYS A 45 -4.42 -0.64 0.45
CA CYS A 45 -2.98 -0.56 0.30
C CYS A 45 -2.26 -1.09 1.54
N ASP A 46 -2.73 -0.67 2.73
CA ASP A 46 -2.13 -1.12 3.99
C ASP A 46 -2.31 -2.63 4.18
N THR A 47 -3.48 -3.17 3.83
CA THR A 47 -3.75 -4.59 3.91
C THR A 47 -2.81 -5.38 2.99
N VAL A 48 -2.64 -4.92 1.75
CA VAL A 48 -1.77 -5.59 0.78
C VAL A 48 -0.32 -5.52 1.25
N GLN A 49 0.13 -4.39 1.78
CA GLN A 49 1.49 -4.25 2.31
C GLN A 49 1.71 -5.24 3.46
N GLY A 50 0.72 -5.43 4.31
CA GLY A 50 0.79 -6.41 5.40
C GLY A 50 0.92 -7.84 4.88
N ILE A 51 0.18 -8.17 3.82
CA ILE A 51 0.26 -9.49 3.19
C ILE A 51 1.65 -9.71 2.60
N ILE A 52 2.18 -8.71 1.92
CA ILE A 52 3.51 -8.80 1.31
C ILE A 52 4.58 -8.98 2.39
N ALA A 53 4.47 -8.21 3.48
CA ALA A 53 5.41 -8.33 4.60
C ALA A 53 5.40 -9.73 5.19
N ASP A 54 4.22 -10.34 5.32
CA ASP A 54 4.08 -11.70 5.83
C ASP A 54 4.73 -12.70 4.87
N ILE A 55 4.54 -12.52 3.57
CA ILE A 55 5.15 -13.40 2.56
C ILE A 55 6.67 -13.30 2.62
N VAL A 56 7.21 -12.07 2.70
CA VAL A 56 8.65 -11.86 2.80
C VAL A 56 9.21 -12.52 4.04
N ASP A 57 8.52 -12.39 5.17
CA ASP A 57 8.94 -13.01 6.42
C ASP A 57 9.01 -14.52 6.28
N ARG A 58 8.01 -15.13 5.65
CA ARG A 58 7.99 -16.58 5.42
C ARG A 58 9.12 -17.02 4.50
N MET A 59 9.41 -16.23 3.47
CA MET A 59 10.51 -16.53 2.55
C MET A 59 11.85 -16.49 3.27
N GLU A 60 12.06 -15.52 4.15
CA GLU A 60 13.30 -15.39 4.90
C GLU A 60 13.49 -16.50 5.91
N ASN A 61 12.40 -17.05 6.43
CA ASN A 61 12.44 -18.08 7.46
C ASN A 61 12.28 -19.50 6.91
N SER A 62 12.11 -19.66 5.61
CA SER A 62 11.85 -20.96 5.00
C SER A 62 13.06 -21.87 4.95
N ASP A 63 14.24 -21.32 5.20
CA ASP A 63 15.49 -22.09 5.16
C ASP A 63 15.78 -22.82 6.47
N GLU A 64 14.95 -22.63 7.46
CA GLU A 64 15.10 -23.33 8.74
C GLU A 64 14.50 -24.78 8.70
#